data_170ca7c511fa72c62e3d631eaae7894e
#
_entry.id   170ca7c511fa72c62e3d631eaae7894e
#
_cell.length_a   1.000
_cell.length_b   1.000
_cell.length_c   1.000
_cell.angle_alpha   90.00
_cell.angle_beta   90.00
_cell.angle_gamma   90.00
#
_symmetry.space_group_name_H-M   'P 1'
#
loop_
_entity.id
_entity.type
_entity.pdbx_description
1 polymer ?
#
loop_
_entity_poly.entity_id
_entity_poly.type
_entity_poly.pdbx_seq_one_letter_code
_entity_poly.pdbx_strand_id
1 'polypeptide(L)'
;MTEATVQQPATTTREQIWLNREQVRKEKPVYRALKRAQDIFFSLLALIVLSPLMLIVALAIVIDDPKGSPIFTQVRSGIDGKEFRIHKFRSMCVDAEAKLADLKRSTEMNGSIFKQKDDPRITRVGHFIRKCGIDELPQLWDILVGSMSIVGPRPPLPCEVAAYTDYERQRLYVRPGLTCIWQIQPNRNDVTFDEWMDMDMRYIRDRTFLLDWKLIFGTVWTVFAGTGE
;
A
#
# COMPACT_ATOMS: atom_id res chain seq x y z
N MET A 1 -5.35 -52.87 15.92
CA MET A 1 -5.70 -51.85 14.92
C MET A 1 -6.25 -50.64 15.68
N THR A 2 -5.44 -49.67 15.95
CA THR A 2 -5.79 -48.47 16.73
C THR A 2 -5.99 -47.34 15.72
N GLU A 3 -7.26 -46.91 15.53
CA GLU A 3 -7.58 -45.76 14.68
C GLU A 3 -7.04 -44.50 15.31
N ALA A 4 -6.10 -43.86 14.63
CA ALA A 4 -5.61 -42.56 14.99
C ALA A 4 -6.66 -41.51 14.56
N THR A 5 -7.39 -40.97 15.55
CA THR A 5 -8.30 -39.84 15.36
C THR A 5 -7.46 -38.61 14.99
N VAL A 6 -7.52 -38.23 13.72
CA VAL A 6 -6.97 -36.97 13.24
C VAL A 6 -7.81 -35.85 13.82
N GLN A 7 -7.33 -35.20 14.87
CA GLN A 7 -7.92 -33.96 15.37
C GLN A 7 -7.72 -32.87 14.32
N GLN A 8 -8.81 -32.44 13.69
CA GLN A 8 -8.83 -31.21 12.90
C GLN A 8 -8.47 -30.03 13.83
N PRO A 9 -7.56 -29.12 13.44
CA PRO A 9 -7.26 -27.95 14.24
C PRO A 9 -8.55 -27.14 14.40
N ALA A 10 -8.85 -26.76 15.64
CA ALA A 10 -9.99 -25.92 15.99
C ALA A 10 -9.92 -24.63 15.16
N THR A 11 -10.85 -24.44 14.27
CA THR A 11 -11.08 -23.16 13.55
C THR A 11 -11.51 -22.15 14.61
N THR A 12 -10.54 -21.37 15.11
CA THR A 12 -10.84 -20.22 15.95
C THR A 12 -11.72 -19.31 15.11
N THR A 13 -12.98 -19.19 15.48
CA THR A 13 -13.95 -18.33 14.79
C THR A 13 -13.46 -16.90 14.94
N ARG A 14 -12.87 -16.36 13.89
CA ARG A 14 -12.31 -15.03 13.82
C ARG A 14 -13.46 -14.03 13.88
N GLU A 15 -13.49 -13.16 14.87
CA GLU A 15 -14.52 -12.13 15.01
C GLU A 15 -14.26 -11.03 13.97
N GLN A 16 -15.09 -10.98 12.94
CA GLN A 16 -15.03 -9.98 11.88
C GLN A 16 -15.63 -8.65 12.35
N ILE A 17 -14.96 -7.55 12.05
CA ILE A 17 -15.43 -6.19 12.37
C ILE A 17 -16.28 -5.69 11.20
N TRP A 18 -17.62 -5.65 11.39
CA TRP A 18 -18.53 -5.07 10.42
C TRP A 18 -18.78 -3.60 10.69
N LEU A 19 -18.60 -2.76 9.68
CA LEU A 19 -18.69 -1.31 9.74
C LEU A 19 -19.91 -0.80 8.96
N ASN A 20 -20.64 0.15 9.53
CA ASN A 20 -21.68 0.83 8.79
C ASN A 20 -21.07 1.99 7.97
N ARG A 21 -21.22 1.95 6.64
CA ARG A 21 -20.65 2.94 5.72
C ARG A 21 -21.08 4.37 6.01
N GLU A 22 -22.37 4.60 6.28
CA GLU A 22 -22.86 5.94 6.58
C GLU A 22 -22.31 6.45 7.90
N GLN A 23 -22.24 5.59 8.90
CA GLN A 23 -21.67 5.92 10.19
C GLN A 23 -20.19 6.30 10.06
N VAL A 24 -19.37 5.49 9.36
CA VAL A 24 -17.96 5.78 9.08
C VAL A 24 -17.78 7.16 8.42
N ARG A 25 -18.72 7.58 7.57
CA ARG A 25 -18.68 8.86 6.87
C ARG A 25 -19.14 10.05 7.72
N LYS A 26 -20.11 9.85 8.60
CA LYS A 26 -20.67 10.90 9.45
C LYS A 26 -19.87 11.12 10.73
N GLU A 27 -19.30 10.02 11.26
CA GLU A 27 -18.50 10.08 12.47
C GLU A 27 -17.24 10.92 12.36
N LYS A 28 -16.81 11.46 13.47
CA LYS A 28 -15.50 12.15 13.65
C LYS A 28 -15.26 13.30 12.65
N PRO A 29 -16.19 14.24 12.45
CA PRO A 29 -16.03 15.30 11.44
C PRO A 29 -14.81 16.19 11.72
N VAL A 30 -14.54 16.51 12.98
CA VAL A 30 -13.37 17.30 13.40
C VAL A 30 -12.07 16.55 13.07
N TYR A 31 -11.99 15.27 13.42
CA TYR A 31 -10.83 14.43 13.07
C TYR A 31 -10.60 14.42 11.56
N ARG A 32 -11.65 14.26 10.75
CA ARG A 32 -11.53 14.23 9.28
C ARG A 32 -11.05 15.56 8.70
N ALA A 33 -11.51 16.68 9.24
CA ALA A 33 -11.06 18.00 8.84
C ALA A 33 -9.58 18.23 9.21
N LEU A 34 -9.20 17.92 10.46
CA LEU A 34 -7.82 18.01 10.93
C LEU A 34 -6.89 17.08 10.16
N LYS A 35 -7.33 15.83 9.93
CA LYS A 35 -6.58 14.88 9.11
C LYS A 35 -6.33 15.42 7.70
N ARG A 36 -7.34 16.00 7.07
CA ARG A 36 -7.17 16.57 5.74
C ARG A 36 -6.24 17.78 5.73
N ALA A 37 -6.34 18.67 6.72
CA ALA A 37 -5.40 19.78 6.88
C ALA A 37 -3.96 19.29 7.08
N GLN A 38 -3.79 18.26 7.91
CA GLN A 38 -2.50 17.58 8.12
C GLN A 38 -1.96 16.97 6.81
N ASP A 39 -2.79 16.24 6.07
CA ASP A 39 -2.43 15.63 4.79
C ASP A 39 -1.90 16.68 3.81
N ILE A 40 -2.63 17.80 3.66
CA ILE A 40 -2.22 18.91 2.77
C ILE A 40 -0.91 19.54 3.25
N PHE A 41 -0.83 19.88 4.53
CA PHE A 41 0.34 20.58 5.06
C PHE A 41 1.62 19.75 4.92
N PHE A 42 1.59 18.49 5.37
CA PHE A 42 2.79 17.66 5.35
C PHE A 42 3.14 17.15 3.95
N SER A 43 2.16 16.87 3.08
CA SER A 43 2.48 16.49 1.71
C SER A 43 3.08 17.67 0.93
N LEU A 44 2.56 18.89 1.08
CA LEU A 44 3.12 20.08 0.46
C LEU A 44 4.54 20.37 0.98
N LEU A 45 4.72 20.36 2.30
CA LEU A 45 6.03 20.57 2.92
C LEU A 45 7.03 19.52 2.44
N ALA A 46 6.65 18.24 2.43
CA ALA A 46 7.51 17.16 1.97
C ALA A 46 7.84 17.26 0.48
N LEU A 47 6.88 17.63 -0.37
CA LEU A 47 7.14 17.88 -1.80
C LEU A 47 8.17 18.99 -2.01
N ILE A 48 8.08 20.09 -1.25
CA ILE A 48 9.04 21.19 -1.34
C ILE A 48 10.43 20.75 -0.84
N VAL A 49 10.50 20.17 0.35
CA VAL A 49 11.77 19.80 0.99
C VAL A 49 12.49 18.68 0.25
N LEU A 50 11.71 17.68 -0.23
CA LEU A 50 12.27 16.52 -0.94
C LEU A 50 12.38 16.72 -2.45
N SER A 51 11.95 17.85 -3.00
CA SER A 51 12.04 18.12 -4.45
C SER A 51 13.46 17.97 -5.04
N PRO A 52 14.56 18.40 -4.38
CA PRO A 52 15.90 18.16 -4.91
C PRO A 52 16.25 16.66 -4.97
N LEU A 53 15.90 15.91 -3.92
CA LEU A 53 16.08 14.46 -3.89
C LEU A 53 15.25 13.78 -5.00
N MET A 54 13.99 14.16 -5.14
CA MET A 54 13.10 13.62 -6.17
C MET A 54 13.63 13.88 -7.58
N LEU A 55 14.23 15.06 -7.83
CA LEU A 55 14.86 15.38 -9.10
C LEU A 55 16.09 14.49 -9.36
N ILE A 56 16.96 14.31 -8.36
CA ILE A 56 18.13 13.43 -8.47
C ILE A 56 17.70 11.99 -8.77
N VAL A 57 16.70 11.48 -8.08
CA VAL A 57 16.15 10.13 -8.31
C VAL A 57 15.55 10.01 -9.72
N ALA A 58 14.79 11.00 -10.17
CA ALA A 58 14.24 11.02 -11.53
C ALA A 58 15.34 10.98 -12.61
N LEU A 59 16.40 11.76 -12.43
CA LEU A 59 17.56 11.74 -13.33
C LEU A 59 18.28 10.39 -13.29
N ALA A 60 18.49 9.81 -12.11
CA ALA A 60 19.14 8.51 -11.97
C ALA A 60 18.33 7.40 -12.69
N ILE A 61 16.99 7.42 -12.60
CA ILE A 61 16.12 6.47 -13.29
C ILE A 61 16.24 6.63 -14.81
N VAL A 62 16.27 7.87 -15.31
CA VAL A 62 16.40 8.12 -16.76
C VAL A 62 17.77 7.72 -17.28
N ILE A 63 18.83 7.87 -16.49
CA ILE A 63 20.19 7.43 -16.85
C ILE A 63 20.28 5.90 -16.87
N ASP A 64 19.69 5.22 -15.88
CA ASP A 64 19.72 3.75 -15.75
C ASP A 64 18.88 3.07 -16.87
N ASP A 65 17.70 3.62 -17.19
CA ASP A 65 16.86 3.17 -18.32
C ASP A 65 16.19 4.36 -19.02
N PRO A 66 16.80 4.88 -20.12
CA PRO A 66 16.32 6.08 -20.82
C PRO A 66 15.05 5.87 -21.66
N LYS A 67 14.53 4.63 -21.75
CA LYS A 67 13.41 4.29 -22.64
C LYS A 67 12.04 4.74 -22.16
N GLY A 68 11.91 5.28 -20.95
CA GLY A 68 10.60 5.64 -20.41
C GLY A 68 10.62 6.75 -19.36
N SER A 69 9.42 7.19 -18.98
CA SER A 69 9.24 8.20 -17.94
C SER A 69 9.83 7.76 -16.60
N PRO A 70 10.47 8.66 -15.81
CA PRO A 70 10.87 8.35 -14.44
C PRO A 70 9.69 8.11 -13.51
N ILE A 71 8.49 8.58 -13.87
CA ILE A 71 7.25 8.37 -13.10
C ILE A 71 6.44 7.25 -13.76
N PHE A 72 6.12 6.26 -12.97
CA PHE A 72 5.17 5.19 -13.25
C PHE A 72 3.80 5.55 -12.68
N THR A 73 2.74 5.27 -13.43
CA THR A 73 1.36 5.45 -12.97
C THR A 73 0.58 4.17 -13.09
N GLN A 74 -0.29 3.89 -12.12
CA GLN A 74 -1.16 2.73 -12.12
C GLN A 74 -2.54 3.09 -11.62
N VAL A 75 -3.58 2.52 -12.24
CA VAL A 75 -4.96 2.69 -11.76
C VAL A 75 -5.15 1.91 -10.47
N ARG A 76 -5.72 2.56 -9.47
CA ARG A 76 -6.07 2.01 -8.16
C ARG A 76 -7.48 2.42 -7.77
N SER A 77 -8.09 1.66 -6.87
CA SER A 77 -9.39 1.98 -6.30
C SER A 77 -9.23 2.78 -5.01
N GLY A 78 -9.89 3.92 -4.96
CA GLY A 78 -9.96 4.81 -3.80
C GLY A 78 -11.27 4.67 -3.03
N ILE A 79 -11.69 5.75 -2.41
CA ILE A 79 -12.95 5.80 -1.65
C ILE A 79 -14.13 5.41 -2.53
N ASP A 80 -14.99 4.52 -2.03
CA ASP A 80 -16.16 3.98 -2.75
C ASP A 80 -15.84 3.22 -4.04
N GLY A 81 -14.61 2.74 -4.19
CA GLY A 81 -14.17 2.06 -5.40
C GLY A 81 -13.92 3.01 -6.58
N LYS A 82 -13.96 4.34 -6.38
CA LYS A 82 -13.63 5.29 -7.44
C LYS A 82 -12.18 5.14 -7.85
N GLU A 83 -11.95 4.92 -9.13
CA GLU A 83 -10.61 4.78 -9.67
C GLU A 83 -9.86 6.10 -9.67
N PHE A 84 -8.56 6.03 -9.37
CA PHE A 84 -7.62 7.13 -9.50
C PHE A 84 -6.27 6.60 -9.96
N ARG A 85 -5.40 7.47 -10.45
CA ARG A 85 -4.03 7.11 -10.82
C ARG A 85 -3.09 7.40 -9.66
N ILE A 86 -2.40 6.37 -9.18
CA ILE A 86 -1.32 6.50 -8.22
C ILE A 86 -0.01 6.79 -8.94
N HIS A 87 0.86 7.61 -8.35
CA HIS A 87 2.15 7.97 -8.90
C HIS A 87 3.27 7.34 -8.08
N LYS A 88 4.25 6.75 -8.76
CA LYS A 88 5.47 6.19 -8.16
C LYS A 88 6.67 6.50 -9.03
N PHE A 89 7.87 6.47 -8.46
CA PHE A 89 9.05 6.37 -9.29
C PHE A 89 9.11 5.00 -9.97
N ARG A 90 9.54 5.00 -11.23
CA ARG A 90 9.71 3.78 -12.00
C ARG A 90 10.89 2.98 -11.45
N SER A 91 10.61 1.85 -10.85
CA SER A 91 11.60 0.92 -10.30
C SER A 91 11.80 -0.34 -11.16
N MET A 92 11.01 -0.49 -12.22
CA MET A 92 11.09 -1.62 -13.15
C MET A 92 11.34 -1.12 -14.58
N CYS A 93 11.88 -2.01 -15.43
CA CYS A 93 12.06 -1.74 -16.87
C CYS A 93 10.73 -1.49 -17.57
N VAL A 94 10.77 -0.81 -18.70
CA VAL A 94 9.56 -0.40 -19.46
C VAL A 94 8.70 -1.59 -19.90
N ASP A 95 9.33 -2.72 -20.22
CA ASP A 95 8.69 -3.96 -20.64
C ASP A 95 8.37 -4.95 -19.50
N ALA A 96 8.29 -4.44 -18.25
CA ALA A 96 8.08 -5.26 -17.06
C ALA A 96 6.79 -6.11 -17.09
N GLU A 97 5.71 -5.59 -17.67
CA GLU A 97 4.44 -6.34 -17.77
C GLU A 97 4.53 -7.50 -18.78
N ALA A 98 5.19 -7.27 -19.92
CA ALA A 98 5.44 -8.33 -20.89
C ALA A 98 6.31 -9.44 -20.28
N LYS A 99 7.39 -9.05 -19.59
CA LYS A 99 8.25 -9.99 -18.87
C LYS A 99 7.52 -10.75 -17.76
N LEU A 100 6.55 -10.12 -17.08
CA LEU A 100 5.73 -10.81 -16.06
C LEU A 100 4.89 -11.94 -16.69
N ALA A 101 4.33 -11.71 -17.88
CA ALA A 101 3.56 -12.73 -18.58
C ALA A 101 4.43 -13.96 -18.94
N ASP A 102 5.66 -13.72 -19.35
CA ASP A 102 6.62 -14.79 -19.66
C ASP A 102 7.12 -15.51 -18.39
N LEU A 103 7.41 -14.76 -17.32
CA LEU A 103 7.79 -15.34 -16.02
C LEU A 103 6.69 -16.20 -15.41
N LYS A 104 5.43 -15.78 -15.53
CA LYS A 104 4.28 -16.58 -15.05
C LYS A 104 4.09 -17.86 -15.86
N ARG A 105 4.42 -17.86 -17.15
CA ARG A 105 4.37 -19.08 -18.00
C ARG A 105 5.48 -20.07 -17.64
N SER A 106 6.65 -19.56 -17.25
CA SER A 106 7.82 -20.39 -16.93
C SER A 106 7.84 -20.91 -15.49
N THR A 107 7.01 -20.34 -14.61
CA THR A 107 6.98 -20.70 -13.19
C THR A 107 5.58 -21.24 -12.87
N GLU A 108 5.48 -22.52 -12.49
CA GLU A 108 4.23 -23.17 -12.03
C GLU A 108 3.76 -22.65 -10.66
N MET A 109 3.75 -21.33 -10.45
CA MET A 109 3.35 -20.75 -9.16
C MET A 109 1.89 -20.35 -9.18
N ASN A 110 1.08 -21.14 -8.48
CA ASN A 110 -0.31 -20.85 -8.16
C ASN A 110 -0.37 -19.76 -7.06
N GLY A 111 -0.65 -18.50 -7.43
CA GLY A 111 -0.92 -17.45 -6.46
C GLY A 111 -1.09 -16.05 -7.10
N SER A 112 -1.97 -15.24 -6.53
CA SER A 112 -2.31 -13.90 -7.01
C SER A 112 -1.19 -12.86 -6.81
N ILE A 113 -0.14 -13.18 -6.05
CA ILE A 113 0.97 -12.27 -5.74
C ILE A 113 2.28 -12.92 -6.15
N PHE A 114 2.86 -12.44 -7.25
CA PHE A 114 4.20 -12.82 -7.67
C PHE A 114 5.24 -12.04 -6.86
N LYS A 115 5.85 -12.67 -5.85
CA LYS A 115 7.01 -12.15 -5.12
C LYS A 115 8.20 -13.05 -5.40
N GLN A 116 9.15 -12.56 -6.17
CA GLN A 116 10.44 -13.22 -6.39
C GLN A 116 11.53 -12.35 -5.76
N LYS A 117 12.41 -12.97 -4.97
CA LYS A 117 13.48 -12.27 -4.25
C LYS A 117 14.45 -11.53 -5.19
N ASP A 118 14.68 -12.09 -6.38
CA ASP A 118 15.49 -11.49 -7.45
C ASP A 118 14.63 -11.32 -8.70
N ASP A 119 13.74 -10.33 -8.71
CA ASP A 119 12.89 -10.03 -9.84
C ASP A 119 13.69 -9.34 -10.97
N PRO A 120 13.92 -10.00 -12.13
CA PRO A 120 14.76 -9.47 -13.20
C PRO A 120 14.17 -8.22 -13.88
N ARG A 121 12.96 -7.83 -13.54
CA ARG A 121 12.31 -6.62 -14.04
C ARG A 121 12.76 -5.37 -13.31
N ILE A 122 13.31 -5.51 -12.11
CA ILE A 122 13.73 -4.37 -11.28
C ILE A 122 15.06 -3.84 -11.80
N THR A 123 15.16 -2.53 -12.05
CA THR A 123 16.40 -1.88 -12.49
C THR A 123 17.38 -1.71 -11.31
N ARG A 124 18.65 -1.37 -11.59
CA ARG A 124 19.66 -1.16 -10.53
C ARG A 124 19.24 -0.05 -9.57
N VAL A 125 18.83 1.09 -10.12
CA VAL A 125 18.30 2.21 -9.33
C VAL A 125 17.00 1.78 -8.65
N GLY A 126 16.16 0.98 -9.34
CA GLY A 126 14.92 0.43 -8.82
C GLY A 126 15.09 -0.36 -7.52
N HIS A 127 16.10 -1.22 -7.42
CA HIS A 127 16.40 -1.95 -6.18
C HIS A 127 16.69 -1.01 -5.01
N PHE A 128 17.50 0.03 -5.24
CA PHE A 128 17.83 1.00 -4.20
C PHE A 128 16.61 1.79 -3.73
N ILE A 129 15.85 2.38 -4.66
CA ILE A 129 14.71 3.24 -4.30
C ILE A 129 13.58 2.46 -3.62
N ARG A 130 13.37 1.19 -3.98
CA ARG A 130 12.39 0.30 -3.32
C ARG A 130 12.82 -0.03 -1.90
N LYS A 131 14.08 -0.41 -1.70
CA LYS A 131 14.61 -0.71 -0.37
C LYS A 131 14.49 0.47 0.61
N CYS A 132 14.63 1.70 0.10
CA CYS A 132 14.51 2.92 0.91
C CYS A 132 13.07 3.49 0.93
N GLY A 133 12.11 2.89 0.22
CA GLY A 133 10.75 3.43 0.09
C GLY A 133 10.66 4.76 -0.68
N ILE A 134 11.74 5.16 -1.35
CA ILE A 134 11.82 6.41 -2.12
C ILE A 134 10.91 6.36 -3.35
N ASP A 135 10.67 5.17 -3.88
CA ASP A 135 9.80 4.95 -5.03
C ASP A 135 8.36 5.43 -4.79
N GLU A 136 7.93 5.55 -3.54
CA GLU A 136 6.60 6.00 -3.17
C GLU A 136 6.47 7.51 -2.95
N LEU A 137 7.57 8.28 -2.97
CA LEU A 137 7.52 9.74 -2.75
C LEU A 137 6.58 10.51 -3.70
N PRO A 138 6.42 10.15 -5.00
CA PRO A 138 5.48 10.83 -5.86
C PRO A 138 4.01 10.74 -5.40
N GLN A 139 3.65 9.77 -4.54
CA GLN A 139 2.31 9.67 -3.94
C GLN A 139 1.98 10.85 -3.02
N LEU A 140 2.98 11.64 -2.59
CA LEU A 140 2.74 12.91 -1.88
C LEU A 140 1.88 13.87 -2.70
N TRP A 141 1.98 13.82 -4.03
CA TRP A 141 1.07 14.54 -4.93
C TRP A 141 -0.36 14.00 -4.84
N ASP A 142 -0.53 12.68 -4.81
CA ASP A 142 -1.85 12.03 -4.69
C ASP A 142 -2.54 12.38 -3.36
N ILE A 143 -1.73 12.55 -2.30
CA ILE A 143 -2.20 13.01 -0.99
C ILE A 143 -2.60 14.49 -1.08
N LEU A 144 -1.78 15.33 -1.69
CA LEU A 144 -2.04 16.77 -1.81
C LEU A 144 -3.32 17.04 -2.57
N VAL A 145 -3.57 16.35 -3.68
CA VAL A 145 -4.81 16.52 -4.47
C VAL A 145 -6.02 15.83 -3.83
N GLY A 146 -5.81 14.91 -2.86
CA GLY A 146 -6.86 14.30 -2.05
C GLY A 146 -7.37 12.95 -2.56
N SER A 147 -6.73 12.34 -3.53
CA SER A 147 -6.99 10.95 -3.94
C SER A 147 -6.55 9.97 -2.86
N MET A 148 -5.49 10.33 -2.11
CA MET A 148 -4.94 9.58 -0.99
C MET A 148 -4.89 10.40 0.30
N SER A 149 -4.50 9.76 1.38
CA SER A 149 -4.15 10.31 2.69
C SER A 149 -2.75 9.81 3.09
N ILE A 150 -2.11 10.43 4.06
CA ILE A 150 -0.85 9.90 4.63
C ILE A 150 -1.13 8.53 5.25
N VAL A 151 -2.21 8.41 6.04
CA VAL A 151 -2.56 7.15 6.73
C VAL A 151 -3.92 6.65 6.26
N GLY A 152 -3.98 5.38 5.90
CA GLY A 152 -5.20 4.70 5.46
C GLY A 152 -4.90 3.32 4.86
N PRO A 153 -5.91 2.50 4.57
CA PRO A 153 -5.73 1.23 3.87
C PRO A 153 -4.94 1.40 2.57
N ARG A 154 -4.08 0.42 2.25
CA ARG A 154 -3.34 0.45 0.97
C ARG A 154 -4.32 0.45 -0.22
N PRO A 155 -4.13 1.31 -1.23
CA PRO A 155 -5.03 1.37 -2.40
C PRO A 155 -4.97 0.07 -3.20
N PRO A 156 -6.08 -0.69 -3.31
CA PRO A 156 -6.14 -1.95 -4.05
C PRO A 156 -6.19 -1.72 -5.57
N LEU A 157 -5.85 -2.78 -6.32
CA LEU A 157 -6.09 -2.81 -7.76
C LEU A 157 -7.60 -2.99 -8.06
N PRO A 158 -8.12 -2.46 -9.19
CA PRO A 158 -9.51 -2.69 -9.57
C PRO A 158 -9.87 -4.18 -9.72
N CYS A 159 -8.95 -5.01 -10.19
CA CYS A 159 -9.15 -6.46 -10.30
C CYS A 159 -9.24 -7.14 -8.92
N GLU A 160 -8.51 -6.64 -7.90
CA GLU A 160 -8.64 -7.12 -6.53
C GLU A 160 -10.03 -6.78 -5.97
N VAL A 161 -10.47 -5.52 -6.17
CA VAL A 161 -11.80 -5.05 -5.71
C VAL A 161 -12.94 -5.83 -6.37
N ALA A 162 -12.77 -6.24 -7.62
CA ALA A 162 -13.76 -7.07 -8.31
C ALA A 162 -13.96 -8.43 -7.63
N ALA A 163 -12.90 -8.97 -7.01
CA ALA A 163 -12.92 -10.26 -6.29
C ALA A 163 -13.28 -10.11 -4.80
N TYR A 164 -13.39 -8.89 -4.27
CA TYR A 164 -13.66 -8.66 -2.84
C TYR A 164 -15.06 -9.10 -2.43
N THR A 165 -15.12 -9.78 -1.29
CA THR A 165 -16.35 -9.97 -0.52
C THR A 165 -16.86 -8.66 0.07
N ASP A 166 -18.08 -8.66 0.62
CA ASP A 166 -18.63 -7.47 1.28
C ASP A 166 -17.81 -7.06 2.51
N TYR A 167 -17.16 -8.01 3.18
CA TYR A 167 -16.25 -7.73 4.28
C TYR A 167 -15.03 -6.91 3.82
N GLU A 168 -14.37 -7.35 2.80
CA GLU A 168 -13.17 -6.69 2.27
C GLU A 168 -13.46 -5.34 1.63
N ARG A 169 -14.66 -5.18 1.01
CA ARG A 169 -15.11 -3.92 0.42
C ARG A 169 -15.19 -2.76 1.42
N GLN A 170 -15.33 -3.05 2.71
CA GLN A 170 -15.41 -2.02 3.76
C GLN A 170 -14.14 -1.16 3.82
N ARG A 171 -12.98 -1.69 3.39
CA ARG A 171 -11.73 -0.90 3.33
C ARG A 171 -11.84 0.33 2.42
N LEU A 172 -12.79 0.33 1.49
CA LEU A 172 -13.06 1.44 0.58
C LEU A 172 -13.94 2.54 1.20
N TYR A 173 -14.36 2.42 2.45
CA TYR A 173 -15.17 3.45 3.12
C TYR A 173 -14.39 4.71 3.50
N VAL A 174 -13.06 4.62 3.50
CA VAL A 174 -12.14 5.73 3.78
C VAL A 174 -11.14 5.93 2.63
N ARG A 175 -10.44 7.08 2.64
CA ARG A 175 -9.36 7.29 1.66
C ARG A 175 -8.24 6.30 1.88
N PRO A 176 -7.66 5.74 0.81
CA PRO A 176 -6.45 4.93 0.92
C PRO A 176 -5.28 5.78 1.40
N GLY A 177 -4.30 5.12 2.02
CA GLY A 177 -3.14 5.77 2.60
C GLY A 177 -1.82 5.37 1.96
N LEU A 178 -0.82 6.23 2.17
CA LEU A 178 0.58 5.95 1.89
C LEU A 178 1.13 4.94 2.91
N THR A 179 0.67 5.02 4.15
CA THR A 179 0.99 4.06 5.22
C THR A 179 -0.26 3.51 5.89
N CYS A 180 -0.14 2.32 6.48
CA CYS A 180 -1.22 1.60 7.16
C CYS A 180 -0.67 0.72 8.30
N ILE A 181 -1.57 0.10 9.07
CA ILE A 181 -1.18 -0.79 10.18
C ILE A 181 -0.32 -1.96 9.68
N TRP A 182 -0.67 -2.56 8.54
CA TRP A 182 0.07 -3.69 7.97
C TRP A 182 1.53 -3.33 7.63
N GLN A 183 1.77 -2.14 7.07
CA GLN A 183 3.11 -1.73 6.64
C GLN A 183 4.13 -1.60 7.77
N ILE A 184 3.69 -1.33 8.99
CA ILE A 184 4.56 -1.20 10.17
C ILE A 184 4.75 -2.52 10.94
N GLN A 185 4.12 -3.61 10.48
CA GLN A 185 4.29 -4.91 11.14
C GLN A 185 5.69 -5.46 10.89
N PRO A 186 6.37 -5.98 11.93
CA PRO A 186 7.69 -6.58 11.78
C PRO A 186 7.70 -7.77 10.79
N ASN A 187 6.62 -8.57 10.81
CA ASN A 187 6.45 -9.77 9.98
C ASN A 187 5.42 -9.57 8.87
N ARG A 188 5.38 -8.37 8.25
CA ARG A 188 4.36 -8.03 7.26
C ARG A 188 4.27 -8.98 6.07
N ASN A 189 5.35 -9.72 5.76
CA ASN A 189 5.38 -10.68 4.66
C ASN A 189 4.69 -12.00 5.02
N ASP A 190 4.55 -12.31 6.32
CA ASP A 190 3.91 -13.52 6.83
C ASP A 190 2.43 -13.31 7.17
N VAL A 191 1.97 -12.04 7.10
CA VAL A 191 0.57 -11.68 7.36
C VAL A 191 -0.31 -12.22 6.24
N THR A 192 -1.31 -13.00 6.59
CA THR A 192 -2.31 -13.51 5.64
C THR A 192 -3.17 -12.36 5.10
N PHE A 193 -3.80 -12.57 3.94
CA PHE A 193 -4.71 -11.59 3.37
C PHE A 193 -5.86 -11.22 4.32
N ASP A 194 -6.39 -12.21 4.99
CA ASP A 194 -7.46 -12.04 5.98
C ASP A 194 -7.03 -11.19 7.18
N GLU A 195 -5.87 -11.46 7.76
CA GLU A 195 -5.32 -10.67 8.87
C GLU A 195 -5.07 -9.22 8.44
N TRP A 196 -4.60 -9.03 7.21
CA TRP A 196 -4.46 -7.70 6.64
C TRP A 196 -5.80 -6.97 6.55
N MET A 197 -6.85 -7.65 6.06
CA MET A 197 -8.20 -7.05 6.01
C MET A 197 -8.70 -6.66 7.40
N ASP A 198 -8.48 -7.48 8.42
CA ASP A 198 -8.84 -7.13 9.80
C ASP A 198 -8.06 -5.91 10.33
N MET A 199 -6.78 -5.79 9.99
CA MET A 199 -6.01 -4.60 10.35
C MET A 199 -6.60 -3.34 9.72
N ASP A 200 -7.04 -3.41 8.45
CA ASP A 200 -7.71 -2.30 7.78
C ASP A 200 -9.05 -1.96 8.46
N MET A 201 -9.87 -2.98 8.83
CA MET A 201 -11.12 -2.76 9.55
C MET A 201 -10.89 -2.16 10.93
N ARG A 202 -9.88 -2.64 11.68
CA ARG A 202 -9.49 -2.06 12.97
C ARG A 202 -9.08 -0.60 12.82
N TYR A 203 -8.25 -0.28 11.83
CA TYR A 203 -7.88 1.11 11.56
C TYR A 203 -9.12 1.97 11.30
N ILE A 204 -10.03 1.54 10.44
CA ILE A 204 -11.22 2.31 10.09
C ILE A 204 -12.12 2.55 11.31
N ARG A 205 -12.30 1.55 12.18
CA ARG A 205 -13.05 1.67 13.42
C ARG A 205 -12.39 2.62 14.44
N ASP A 206 -11.10 2.40 14.68
CA ASP A 206 -10.37 2.99 15.79
C ASP A 206 -9.61 4.27 15.43
N ARG A 207 -9.67 4.71 14.17
CA ARG A 207 -8.94 5.85 13.66
C ARG A 207 -9.09 7.09 14.53
N THR A 208 -7.97 7.61 14.96
CA THR A 208 -7.83 8.84 15.72
C THR A 208 -6.58 9.58 15.27
N PHE A 209 -6.48 10.86 15.61
CA PHE A 209 -5.28 11.64 15.33
C PHE A 209 -4.01 11.03 15.93
N LEU A 210 -4.11 10.52 17.16
CA LEU A 210 -3.00 9.86 17.83
C LEU A 210 -2.57 8.56 17.14
N LEU A 211 -3.54 7.75 16.69
CA LEU A 211 -3.26 6.52 15.94
C LEU A 211 -2.55 6.85 14.61
N ASP A 212 -3.01 7.87 13.89
CA ASP A 212 -2.36 8.29 12.64
C ASP A 212 -0.90 8.67 12.88
N TRP A 213 -0.60 9.46 13.91
CA TRP A 213 0.77 9.81 14.25
C TRP A 213 1.62 8.60 14.65
N LYS A 214 1.05 7.66 15.42
CA LYS A 214 1.73 6.40 15.76
C LYS A 214 2.13 5.63 14.49
N LEU A 215 1.24 5.57 13.50
CA LEU A 215 1.50 4.88 12.23
C LEU A 215 2.54 5.64 11.39
N ILE A 216 2.49 6.97 11.33
CA ILE A 216 3.50 7.79 10.65
C ILE A 216 4.89 7.55 11.24
N PHE A 217 5.04 7.67 12.57
CA PHE A 217 6.32 7.43 13.22
C PHE A 217 6.79 5.98 13.08
N GLY A 218 5.88 5.01 13.15
CA GLY A 218 6.18 3.61 12.90
C GLY A 218 6.74 3.38 11.49
N THR A 219 6.15 4.03 10.49
CA THR A 219 6.61 3.93 9.10
C THR A 219 8.00 4.54 8.92
N VAL A 220 8.21 5.74 9.48
CA VAL A 220 9.53 6.39 9.45
C VAL A 220 10.58 5.48 10.08
N TRP A 221 10.26 4.88 11.24
CA TRP A 221 11.16 3.92 11.89
C TRP A 221 11.44 2.69 11.01
N THR A 222 10.42 2.08 10.40
CA THR A 222 10.56 0.91 9.52
C THR A 222 11.47 1.21 8.32
N VAL A 223 11.34 2.40 7.72
CA VAL A 223 12.19 2.84 6.61
C VAL A 223 13.64 3.00 7.06
N PHE A 224 13.89 3.66 8.20
CA PHE A 224 15.25 3.86 8.71
C PHE A 224 15.89 2.56 9.22
N ALA A 225 15.12 1.65 9.79
CA ALA A 225 15.60 0.34 10.24
C ALA A 225 15.90 -0.63 9.07
N GLY A 226 15.58 -0.25 7.83
CA GLY A 226 15.82 -1.08 6.64
C GLY A 226 14.97 -2.35 6.59
N THR A 227 13.89 -2.42 7.39
CA THR A 227 12.96 -3.55 7.44
C THR A 227 11.83 -3.41 6.42
N GLY A 228 11.99 -2.52 5.46
CA GLY A 228 11.00 -2.12 4.46
C GLY A 228 10.68 -3.14 3.36
N GLU A 229 11.39 -4.29 3.26
CA GLU A 229 11.12 -5.39 2.31
C GLU A 229 10.78 -6.68 3.01
#